data_4f64d750eb2075c388ef1c1918075be3
#
_entry.id   4f64d750eb2075c388ef1c1918075be3
#
_cell.length_a   1.000
_cell.length_b   1.000
_cell.length_c   1.000
_cell.angle_alpha   90.00
_cell.angle_beta   90.00
_cell.angle_gamma   90.00
#
_symmetry.space_group_name_H-M   'P 1'
#
loop_
_entity.id
_entity.type
_entity.pdbx_description
1 polymer ?
#
loop_
_entity_poly.entity_id
_entity_poly.type
_entity_poly.pdbx_seq_one_letter_code
_entity_poly.pdbx_strand_id
1 'polypeptide(L)'
;MVTEVRSAHRGRVLVTGGAGFIGSHVVDRLAAGGAEVVVYDNFSTGRHEYLAHHATNRAVRVIDGDVLDRDKLSHAMHGCTAVFHFQANADVRGGMANTRIDLEQNTIATWNVLESIRETGPQLIVFASSATVYGEPKQFPTPESYAPLHTSLYGASKLAGEAMIQAYGEYFGIRNFCFRFVSWIGERYSHGVIFDFMKKLRDSPHELEILGDGSQTKSYLDVEDGVAGIFAAIERSSATTNVFNLGHDECMNVKELAAIVVEELGLQDVRFRFTGGPRGWLGDSPVVRLDTTAIKQLGWMAKFPIETGVRRTVRYLRDNASLLSRR
;
A
#
# COMPACT_ATOMS: atom_id res chain seq x y z
N MET A 1 -11.24 6.57 -27.91
CA MET A 1 -11.15 5.40 -27.01
C MET A 1 -9.79 5.29 -26.28
N VAL A 2 -8.64 4.99 -26.94
CA VAL A 2 -7.35 4.81 -26.23
C VAL A 2 -6.90 6.07 -25.47
N THR A 3 -7.09 7.26 -26.03
CA THR A 3 -6.71 8.53 -25.41
C THR A 3 -7.62 8.90 -24.24
N GLU A 4 -8.91 8.59 -24.31
CA GLU A 4 -9.89 8.86 -23.25
C GLU A 4 -9.65 7.98 -22.03
N VAL A 5 -9.32 6.69 -22.22
CA VAL A 5 -8.99 5.78 -21.13
C VAL A 5 -7.67 6.16 -20.43
N ARG A 6 -6.70 6.74 -21.17
CA ARG A 6 -5.44 7.24 -20.57
C ARG A 6 -5.65 8.47 -19.69
N SER A 7 -6.69 9.24 -19.90
CA SER A 7 -7.03 10.42 -19.09
C SER A 7 -8.10 10.16 -18.03
N ALA A 8 -8.59 8.92 -17.90
CA ALA A 8 -9.68 8.57 -16.98
C ALA A 8 -9.40 8.99 -15.52
N HIS A 9 -8.13 8.99 -15.10
CA HIS A 9 -7.72 9.43 -13.76
C HIS A 9 -7.73 10.96 -13.58
N ARG A 10 -8.04 11.74 -14.61
CA ARG A 10 -8.17 13.22 -14.56
C ARG A 10 -9.62 13.69 -14.47
N GLY A 11 -10.58 12.76 -14.56
CA GLY A 11 -12.00 13.03 -14.37
C GLY A 11 -12.41 12.95 -12.91
N ARG A 12 -13.61 12.43 -12.66
CA ARG A 12 -14.07 12.09 -11.31
C ARG A 12 -13.55 10.71 -10.93
N VAL A 13 -12.86 10.61 -9.81
CA VAL A 13 -12.13 9.40 -9.39
C VAL A 13 -12.57 8.97 -8.00
N LEU A 14 -12.92 7.70 -7.82
CA LEU A 14 -13.14 7.12 -6.50
C LEU A 14 -11.82 6.56 -5.95
N VAL A 15 -11.50 6.86 -4.68
CA VAL A 15 -10.37 6.29 -3.95
C VAL A 15 -10.90 5.57 -2.71
N THR A 16 -10.96 4.23 -2.73
CA THR A 16 -11.28 3.45 -1.53
C THR A 16 -10.05 3.35 -0.64
N GLY A 17 -10.22 3.47 0.68
CA GLY A 17 -9.08 3.55 1.58
C GLY A 17 -8.31 4.87 1.44
N GLY A 18 -8.97 5.92 0.93
CA GLY A 18 -8.33 7.19 0.62
C GLY A 18 -7.96 8.04 1.84
N ALA A 19 -8.42 7.69 3.05
CA ALA A 19 -7.99 8.28 4.32
C ALA A 19 -6.83 7.50 4.97
N GLY A 20 -6.36 6.41 4.34
CA GLY A 20 -5.20 5.63 4.77
C GLY A 20 -3.87 6.25 4.38
N PHE A 21 -2.76 5.61 4.76
CA PHE A 21 -1.39 6.05 4.47
C PHE A 21 -1.19 6.30 2.97
N ILE A 22 -1.24 5.27 2.15
CA ILE A 22 -0.98 5.37 0.69
C ILE A 22 -2.12 6.14 0.01
N GLY A 23 -3.38 5.81 0.35
CA GLY A 23 -4.55 6.41 -0.27
C GLY A 23 -4.59 7.92 -0.17
N SER A 24 -4.20 8.51 0.97
CA SER A 24 -4.19 9.95 1.15
C SER A 24 -3.16 10.69 0.28
N HIS A 25 -2.00 10.09 0.03
CA HIS A 25 -1.01 10.63 -0.91
C HIS A 25 -1.50 10.53 -2.37
N VAL A 26 -2.24 9.47 -2.72
CA VAL A 26 -2.88 9.36 -4.03
C VAL A 26 -3.98 10.39 -4.20
N VAL A 27 -4.78 10.65 -3.16
CA VAL A 27 -5.78 11.75 -3.15
C VAL A 27 -5.11 13.09 -3.42
N ASP A 28 -3.99 13.39 -2.74
CA ASP A 28 -3.23 14.62 -2.96
C ASP A 28 -2.77 14.75 -4.42
N ARG A 29 -2.22 13.68 -4.98
CA ARG A 29 -1.72 13.67 -6.36
C ARG A 29 -2.83 13.85 -7.39
N LEU A 30 -3.98 13.20 -7.18
CA LEU A 30 -5.16 13.33 -8.04
C LEU A 30 -5.74 14.75 -7.99
N ALA A 31 -5.93 15.30 -6.78
CA ALA A 31 -6.45 16.64 -6.58
C ALA A 31 -5.52 17.70 -7.19
N ALA A 32 -4.20 17.58 -6.99
CA ALA A 32 -3.21 18.45 -7.60
C ALA A 32 -3.19 18.34 -9.15
N GLY A 33 -3.56 17.17 -9.69
CA GLY A 33 -3.74 16.93 -11.12
C GLY A 33 -5.05 17.47 -11.71
N GLY A 34 -5.92 18.07 -10.89
CA GLY A 34 -7.20 18.65 -11.30
C GLY A 34 -8.37 17.65 -11.36
N ALA A 35 -8.22 16.44 -10.81
CA ALA A 35 -9.31 15.48 -10.70
C ALA A 35 -10.34 15.89 -9.64
N GLU A 36 -11.59 15.53 -9.85
CA GLU A 36 -12.60 15.47 -8.78
C GLU A 36 -12.44 14.14 -8.02
N VAL A 37 -12.12 14.20 -6.74
CA VAL A 37 -11.80 13.00 -5.95
C VAL A 37 -12.90 12.69 -4.95
N VAL A 38 -13.45 11.49 -5.04
CA VAL A 38 -14.35 10.91 -4.03
C VAL A 38 -13.55 9.94 -3.17
N VAL A 39 -13.24 10.34 -1.95
CA VAL A 39 -12.65 9.47 -0.93
C VAL A 39 -13.75 8.62 -0.31
N TYR A 40 -13.57 7.30 -0.30
CA TYR A 40 -14.49 6.35 0.32
C TYR A 40 -13.72 5.50 1.35
N ASP A 41 -13.98 5.72 2.64
CA ASP A 41 -13.22 5.12 3.73
C ASP A 41 -14.15 4.93 4.95
N ASN A 42 -14.04 3.82 5.67
CA ASN A 42 -14.80 3.58 6.91
C ASN A 42 -14.04 4.04 8.16
N PHE A 43 -12.87 4.63 7.99
CA PHE A 43 -11.99 5.15 9.04
C PHE A 43 -11.60 4.12 10.13
N SER A 44 -11.70 2.83 9.82
CA SER A 44 -11.23 1.78 10.74
C SER A 44 -9.73 1.86 11.01
N THR A 45 -8.96 2.24 9.98
CA THR A 45 -7.52 2.53 10.07
C THR A 45 -7.14 3.87 9.43
N GLY A 46 -8.00 4.38 8.55
CA GLY A 46 -7.91 5.70 7.93
C GLY A 46 -8.07 6.83 8.96
N ARG A 47 -7.58 8.03 8.63
CA ARG A 47 -7.55 9.17 9.55
C ARG A 47 -8.03 10.44 8.87
N HIS A 48 -8.95 11.16 9.51
CA HIS A 48 -9.41 12.47 9.03
C HIS A 48 -8.25 13.47 8.92
N GLU A 49 -7.29 13.39 9.82
CA GLU A 49 -6.11 14.27 9.87
C GLU A 49 -5.28 14.19 8.58
N TYR A 50 -5.25 13.04 7.90
CA TYR A 50 -4.50 12.88 6.63
C TYR A 50 -5.13 13.64 5.47
N LEU A 51 -6.40 14.00 5.59
CA LEU A 51 -7.16 14.74 4.58
C LEU A 51 -7.51 16.16 5.02
N ALA A 52 -7.09 16.60 6.22
CA ALA A 52 -7.51 17.88 6.80
C ALA A 52 -7.19 19.10 5.91
N HIS A 53 -6.08 19.05 5.17
CA HIS A 53 -5.69 20.12 4.23
C HIS A 53 -6.61 20.22 3.00
N HIS A 54 -7.45 19.21 2.75
CA HIS A 54 -8.50 19.24 1.74
C HIS A 54 -9.85 19.73 2.26
N ALA A 55 -10.02 20.10 3.54
CA ALA A 55 -11.31 20.46 4.13
C ALA A 55 -12.06 21.58 3.38
N THR A 56 -11.34 22.49 2.73
CA THR A 56 -11.91 23.58 1.91
C THR A 56 -11.81 23.33 0.40
N ASN A 57 -11.22 22.21 -0.01
CA ASN A 57 -11.06 21.87 -1.42
C ASN A 57 -12.35 21.21 -1.97
N ARG A 58 -13.12 21.97 -2.76
CA ARG A 58 -14.38 21.49 -3.36
C ARG A 58 -14.20 20.32 -4.32
N ALA A 59 -13.00 20.07 -4.82
CA ALA A 59 -12.69 18.94 -5.70
C ALA A 59 -12.49 17.63 -4.91
N VAL A 60 -12.38 17.67 -3.58
CA VAL A 60 -12.22 16.46 -2.75
C VAL A 60 -13.45 16.29 -1.86
N ARG A 61 -14.19 15.22 -2.08
CA ARG A 61 -15.35 14.83 -1.27
C ARG A 61 -15.05 13.58 -0.47
N VAL A 62 -15.24 13.62 0.83
CA VAL A 62 -15.06 12.45 1.72
C VAL A 62 -16.42 11.83 2.04
N ILE A 63 -16.52 10.51 1.88
CA ILE A 63 -17.68 9.69 2.22
C ILE A 63 -17.23 8.64 3.23
N ASP A 64 -17.78 8.67 4.43
CA ASP A 64 -17.66 7.58 5.40
C ASP A 64 -18.47 6.39 4.88
N GLY A 65 -17.81 5.25 4.58
CA GLY A 65 -18.48 4.08 4.04
C GLY A 65 -17.60 2.83 4.01
N ASP A 66 -18.23 1.68 4.22
CA ASP A 66 -17.57 0.38 4.13
C ASP A 66 -17.72 -0.20 2.71
N VAL A 67 -16.65 -0.73 2.14
CA VAL A 67 -16.65 -1.36 0.83
C VAL A 67 -17.52 -2.64 0.79
N LEU A 68 -17.82 -3.20 1.95
CA LEU A 68 -18.77 -4.30 2.08
C LEU A 68 -20.23 -3.84 1.93
N ASP A 69 -20.53 -2.56 2.09
CA ASP A 69 -21.83 -1.94 1.74
C ASP A 69 -21.84 -1.58 0.24
N ARG A 70 -22.17 -2.56 -0.58
CA ARG A 70 -22.11 -2.44 -2.04
C ARG A 70 -23.04 -1.36 -2.58
N ASP A 71 -24.24 -1.19 -2.03
CA ASP A 71 -25.21 -0.19 -2.51
C ASP A 71 -24.68 1.23 -2.30
N LYS A 72 -24.15 1.51 -1.11
CA LYS A 72 -23.52 2.80 -0.80
C LYS A 72 -22.26 3.03 -1.65
N LEU A 73 -21.46 1.99 -1.88
CA LEU A 73 -20.28 2.05 -2.73
C LEU A 73 -20.64 2.37 -4.18
N SER A 74 -21.62 1.67 -4.77
CA SER A 74 -22.11 1.91 -6.14
C SER A 74 -22.64 3.34 -6.27
N HIS A 75 -23.41 3.81 -5.28
CA HIS A 75 -23.89 5.21 -5.26
C HIS A 75 -22.74 6.22 -5.23
N ALA A 76 -21.71 6.00 -4.41
CA ALA A 76 -20.52 6.86 -4.35
C ALA A 76 -19.72 6.86 -5.66
N MET A 77 -19.74 5.75 -6.40
CA MET A 77 -19.01 5.54 -7.64
C MET A 77 -19.68 6.16 -8.87
N HIS A 78 -20.95 6.55 -8.78
CA HIS A 78 -21.65 7.15 -9.91
C HIS A 78 -20.93 8.36 -10.50
N GLY A 79 -20.77 8.35 -11.82
CA GLY A 79 -20.07 9.39 -12.59
C GLY A 79 -18.54 9.37 -12.46
N CYS A 80 -17.97 8.40 -11.74
CA CYS A 80 -16.54 8.21 -11.72
C CYS A 80 -16.06 7.56 -13.03
N THR A 81 -14.87 7.96 -13.47
CA THR A 81 -14.20 7.42 -14.67
C THR A 81 -13.10 6.42 -14.30
N ALA A 82 -12.61 6.48 -13.06
CA ALA A 82 -11.58 5.59 -12.53
C ALA A 82 -11.81 5.26 -11.05
N VAL A 83 -11.30 4.11 -10.65
CA VAL A 83 -11.29 3.66 -9.24
C VAL A 83 -9.86 3.33 -8.84
N PHE A 84 -9.40 3.91 -7.73
CA PHE A 84 -8.17 3.57 -7.05
C PHE A 84 -8.54 2.78 -5.78
N HIS A 85 -8.31 1.48 -5.81
CA HIS A 85 -8.72 0.56 -4.75
C HIS A 85 -7.55 0.26 -3.82
N PHE A 86 -7.45 1.03 -2.72
CA PHE A 86 -6.42 0.93 -1.69
C PHE A 86 -6.94 0.39 -0.36
N GLN A 87 -8.28 0.30 -0.18
CA GLN A 87 -8.86 -0.34 1.00
C GLN A 87 -8.43 -1.80 1.09
N ALA A 88 -8.05 -2.23 2.28
CA ALA A 88 -7.75 -3.62 2.61
C ALA A 88 -7.65 -3.80 4.14
N ASN A 89 -7.78 -5.04 4.63
CA ASN A 89 -7.11 -5.40 5.87
C ASN A 89 -5.60 -5.30 5.64
N ALA A 90 -4.91 -4.43 6.34
CA ALA A 90 -3.46 -4.24 6.21
C ALA A 90 -2.64 -5.02 7.26
N ASP A 91 -3.30 -5.66 8.23
CA ASP A 91 -2.64 -6.48 9.24
C ASP A 91 -2.42 -7.91 8.73
N VAL A 92 -1.26 -8.11 8.09
CA VAL A 92 -0.87 -9.42 7.52
C VAL A 92 -0.83 -10.54 8.59
N ARG A 93 -0.58 -10.19 9.86
CA ARG A 93 -0.52 -11.13 10.98
C ARG A 93 -1.91 -11.51 11.52
N GLY A 94 -2.85 -10.59 11.40
CA GLY A 94 -4.21 -10.74 11.92
C GLY A 94 -4.97 -11.94 11.33
N GLY A 95 -4.65 -12.35 10.10
CA GLY A 95 -5.23 -13.51 9.46
C GLY A 95 -5.05 -14.84 10.20
N MET A 96 -4.04 -14.96 11.09
CA MET A 96 -3.88 -16.14 11.95
C MET A 96 -4.93 -16.21 13.05
N ALA A 97 -5.32 -15.08 13.62
CA ALA A 97 -6.32 -14.99 14.68
C ALA A 97 -7.75 -14.98 14.13
N ASN A 98 -7.94 -14.35 12.97
CA ASN A 98 -9.21 -14.27 12.27
C ASN A 98 -9.02 -14.59 10.77
N THR A 99 -9.19 -15.86 10.41
CA THR A 99 -8.99 -16.32 9.02
C THR A 99 -10.01 -15.75 8.02
N ARG A 100 -11.11 -15.19 8.52
CA ARG A 100 -12.18 -14.62 7.70
C ARG A 100 -11.90 -13.18 7.26
N ILE A 101 -11.06 -12.44 8.01
CA ILE A 101 -10.86 -11.03 7.77
C ILE A 101 -10.28 -10.72 6.38
N ASP A 102 -9.30 -11.49 5.93
CA ASP A 102 -8.69 -11.31 4.61
C ASP A 102 -9.65 -11.73 3.47
N LEU A 103 -10.48 -12.74 3.71
CA LEU A 103 -11.51 -13.13 2.75
C LEU A 103 -12.53 -11.98 2.57
N GLU A 104 -13.05 -11.43 3.66
CA GLU A 104 -14.08 -10.38 3.61
C GLU A 104 -13.50 -9.05 3.15
N GLN A 105 -12.45 -8.56 3.83
CA GLN A 105 -11.94 -7.21 3.64
C GLN A 105 -11.04 -7.07 2.40
N ASN A 106 -10.53 -8.15 1.85
CA ASN A 106 -9.69 -8.09 0.65
C ASN A 106 -10.36 -8.74 -0.55
N THR A 107 -10.87 -9.98 -0.44
CA THR A 107 -11.40 -10.70 -1.60
C THR A 107 -12.84 -10.28 -1.93
N ILE A 108 -13.76 -10.38 -0.95
CA ILE A 108 -15.17 -9.99 -1.16
C ILE A 108 -15.28 -8.49 -1.40
N ALA A 109 -14.54 -7.69 -0.65
CA ALA A 109 -14.48 -6.23 -0.86
C ALA A 109 -14.01 -5.87 -2.28
N THR A 110 -12.97 -6.53 -2.81
CA THR A 110 -12.53 -6.32 -4.20
C THR A 110 -13.60 -6.74 -5.20
N TRP A 111 -14.31 -7.84 -4.96
CA TRP A 111 -15.44 -8.23 -5.80
C TRP A 111 -16.57 -7.18 -5.78
N ASN A 112 -16.92 -6.62 -4.62
CA ASN A 112 -17.90 -5.52 -4.51
C ASN A 112 -17.48 -4.30 -5.36
N VAL A 113 -16.19 -3.93 -5.31
CA VAL A 113 -15.65 -2.83 -6.14
C VAL A 113 -15.83 -3.15 -7.62
N LEU A 114 -15.49 -4.36 -8.05
CA LEU A 114 -15.59 -4.78 -9.45
C LEU A 114 -17.03 -4.81 -9.94
N GLU A 115 -17.98 -5.32 -9.14
CA GLU A 115 -19.40 -5.28 -9.48
C GLU A 115 -19.93 -3.84 -9.55
N SER A 116 -19.51 -2.97 -8.61
CA SER A 116 -19.89 -1.56 -8.69
C SER A 116 -19.31 -0.87 -9.94
N ILE A 117 -18.08 -1.20 -10.35
CA ILE A 117 -17.49 -0.72 -11.62
C ILE A 117 -18.32 -1.17 -12.82
N ARG A 118 -18.69 -2.45 -12.85
CA ARG A 118 -19.51 -3.02 -13.94
C ARG A 118 -20.88 -2.33 -14.06
N GLU A 119 -21.48 -1.94 -12.93
CA GLU A 119 -22.79 -1.29 -12.87
C GLU A 119 -22.74 0.21 -13.18
N THR A 120 -21.67 0.90 -12.76
CA THR A 120 -21.60 2.38 -12.82
C THR A 120 -20.70 2.93 -13.92
N GLY A 121 -19.84 2.11 -14.53
CA GLY A 121 -19.14 2.38 -15.78
C GLY A 121 -17.73 2.95 -15.73
N PRO A 122 -16.97 3.00 -14.59
CA PRO A 122 -15.55 3.32 -14.62
C PRO A 122 -14.77 2.43 -15.58
N GLN A 123 -13.80 3.01 -16.31
CA GLN A 123 -13.03 2.30 -17.32
C GLN A 123 -11.61 1.96 -16.88
N LEU A 124 -11.24 2.37 -15.67
CA LEU A 124 -9.91 2.16 -15.10
C LEU A 124 -10.02 1.71 -13.64
N ILE A 125 -9.32 0.63 -13.29
CA ILE A 125 -9.07 0.26 -11.90
C ILE A 125 -7.57 0.20 -11.61
N VAL A 126 -7.17 0.79 -10.49
CA VAL A 126 -5.81 0.74 -9.92
C VAL A 126 -5.88 0.03 -8.58
N PHE A 127 -5.14 -1.04 -8.41
CA PHE A 127 -5.21 -1.92 -7.25
C PHE A 127 -3.90 -2.01 -6.48
N ALA A 128 -4.00 -1.79 -5.17
CA ALA A 128 -2.90 -2.02 -4.24
C ALA A 128 -2.77 -3.52 -3.94
N SER A 129 -1.92 -4.20 -4.71
CA SER A 129 -1.45 -5.54 -4.40
C SER A 129 -0.21 -5.48 -3.50
N SER A 130 0.48 -6.58 -3.29
CA SER A 130 1.56 -6.69 -2.32
C SER A 130 2.62 -7.70 -2.76
N ALA A 131 3.87 -7.50 -2.35
CA ALA A 131 4.93 -8.50 -2.47
C ALA A 131 4.59 -9.82 -1.76
N THR A 132 3.68 -9.81 -0.80
CA THR A 132 3.22 -11.02 -0.10
C THR A 132 2.51 -12.03 -1.00
N VAL A 133 2.08 -11.64 -2.20
CA VAL A 133 1.55 -12.58 -3.21
C VAL A 133 2.58 -13.63 -3.63
N TYR A 134 3.87 -13.32 -3.52
CA TYR A 134 4.95 -14.25 -3.85
C TYR A 134 5.23 -15.28 -2.76
N GLY A 135 4.72 -15.05 -1.53
CA GLY A 135 5.05 -15.87 -0.37
C GLY A 135 6.53 -15.77 -0.01
N GLU A 136 7.25 -16.89 -0.03
CA GLU A 136 8.68 -16.98 0.21
C GLU A 136 9.40 -17.40 -1.07
N PRO A 137 9.73 -16.45 -1.96
CA PRO A 137 10.34 -16.75 -3.25
C PRO A 137 11.77 -17.26 -3.08
N LYS A 138 12.20 -18.11 -4.02
CA LYS A 138 13.59 -18.64 -4.10
C LYS A 138 14.45 -17.92 -5.14
N GLN A 139 13.84 -16.98 -5.88
CA GLN A 139 14.52 -16.18 -6.91
C GLN A 139 14.52 -14.71 -6.50
N PHE A 140 15.68 -14.09 -6.52
CA PHE A 140 15.87 -12.68 -6.20
C PHE A 140 16.78 -12.01 -7.25
N PRO A 141 16.45 -10.79 -7.72
CA PRO A 141 15.16 -10.12 -7.47
C PRO A 141 14.00 -10.92 -8.05
N THR A 142 12.80 -10.86 -7.40
CA THR A 142 11.62 -11.64 -7.75
C THR A 142 10.83 -10.96 -8.86
N PRO A 143 10.72 -11.56 -10.07
CA PRO A 143 9.99 -10.95 -11.19
C PRO A 143 8.48 -11.16 -11.06
N GLU A 144 7.70 -10.35 -11.79
CA GLU A 144 6.23 -10.43 -11.82
C GLU A 144 5.72 -11.80 -12.30
N SER A 145 6.52 -12.50 -13.11
CA SER A 145 6.21 -13.84 -13.65
C SER A 145 6.47 -14.99 -12.66
N TYR A 146 7.03 -14.72 -11.49
CA TYR A 146 7.30 -15.76 -10.49
C TYR A 146 5.99 -16.42 -10.03
N ALA A 147 5.94 -17.75 -10.11
CA ALA A 147 4.80 -18.54 -9.66
C ALA A 147 4.69 -18.51 -8.12
N PRO A 148 3.58 -17.99 -7.55
CA PRO A 148 3.47 -17.77 -6.12
C PRO A 148 3.26 -19.07 -5.35
N LEU A 149 3.85 -19.13 -4.13
CA LEU A 149 3.53 -20.14 -3.10
C LEU A 149 3.21 -19.39 -1.81
N HIS A 150 1.92 -19.21 -1.53
CA HIS A 150 1.46 -18.34 -0.46
C HIS A 150 1.85 -18.84 0.92
N THR A 151 2.28 -17.92 1.79
CA THR A 151 2.61 -18.16 3.19
C THR A 151 1.66 -17.45 4.16
N SER A 152 0.73 -16.63 3.64
CA SER A 152 -0.27 -15.90 4.41
C SER A 152 -1.61 -15.81 3.69
N LEU A 153 -2.70 -15.74 4.47
CA LEU A 153 -4.05 -15.51 3.95
C LEU A 153 -4.16 -14.14 3.27
N TYR A 154 -3.46 -13.14 3.80
CA TYR A 154 -3.36 -11.82 3.19
C TYR A 154 -2.78 -11.91 1.77
N GLY A 155 -1.64 -12.58 1.57
CA GLY A 155 -1.04 -12.75 0.24
C GLY A 155 -1.97 -13.48 -0.72
N ALA A 156 -2.63 -14.54 -0.24
CA ALA A 156 -3.61 -15.29 -1.03
C ALA A 156 -4.81 -14.42 -1.45
N SER A 157 -5.33 -13.60 -0.52
CA SER A 157 -6.48 -12.70 -0.80
C SER A 157 -6.11 -11.59 -1.80
N LYS A 158 -4.88 -11.06 -1.72
CA LYS A 158 -4.39 -10.06 -2.69
C LYS A 158 -4.23 -10.67 -4.09
N LEU A 159 -3.71 -11.90 -4.21
CA LEU A 159 -3.63 -12.58 -5.51
C LEU A 159 -5.02 -12.92 -6.06
N ALA A 160 -5.96 -13.31 -5.21
CA ALA A 160 -7.36 -13.50 -5.64
C ALA A 160 -7.96 -12.21 -6.22
N GLY A 161 -7.67 -11.06 -5.57
CA GLY A 161 -8.04 -9.74 -6.10
C GLY A 161 -7.43 -9.45 -7.47
N GLU A 162 -6.12 -9.68 -7.65
CA GLU A 162 -5.46 -9.51 -8.96
C GLU A 162 -6.13 -10.38 -10.03
N ALA A 163 -6.39 -11.66 -9.73
CA ALA A 163 -6.97 -12.60 -10.68
C ALA A 163 -8.39 -12.16 -11.11
N MET A 164 -9.23 -11.71 -10.15
CA MET A 164 -10.56 -11.18 -10.47
C MET A 164 -10.47 -9.91 -11.32
N ILE A 165 -9.60 -8.96 -10.96
CA ILE A 165 -9.42 -7.70 -11.69
C ILE A 165 -9.01 -7.97 -13.15
N GLN A 166 -8.09 -8.91 -13.38
CA GLN A 166 -7.67 -9.29 -14.73
C GLN A 166 -8.82 -9.91 -15.53
N ALA A 167 -9.59 -10.82 -14.91
CA ALA A 167 -10.74 -11.45 -15.55
C ALA A 167 -11.84 -10.43 -15.89
N TYR A 168 -12.13 -9.48 -15.00
CA TYR A 168 -13.07 -8.38 -15.29
C TYR A 168 -12.55 -7.46 -16.38
N GLY A 169 -11.24 -7.22 -16.43
CA GLY A 169 -10.60 -6.49 -17.52
C GLY A 169 -10.84 -7.15 -18.86
N GLU A 170 -10.69 -8.47 -18.95
CA GLU A 170 -10.93 -9.24 -20.17
C GLU A 170 -12.43 -9.27 -20.56
N TYR A 171 -13.32 -9.53 -19.59
CA TYR A 171 -14.75 -9.66 -19.88
C TYR A 171 -15.46 -8.34 -20.17
N PHE A 172 -15.05 -7.26 -19.51
CA PHE A 172 -15.78 -5.99 -19.54
C PHE A 172 -14.96 -4.82 -20.11
N GLY A 173 -13.76 -5.08 -20.62
CA GLY A 173 -12.89 -4.04 -21.22
C GLY A 173 -12.35 -3.03 -20.23
N ILE A 174 -12.27 -3.35 -18.93
CA ILE A 174 -11.80 -2.47 -17.90
C ILE A 174 -10.26 -2.47 -17.90
N ARG A 175 -9.65 -1.33 -18.14
CA ARG A 175 -8.20 -1.18 -18.04
C ARG A 175 -7.78 -1.31 -16.58
N ASN A 176 -6.77 -2.13 -16.31
CA ASN A 176 -6.41 -2.44 -14.93
C ASN A 176 -4.91 -2.37 -14.67
N PHE A 177 -4.58 -1.98 -13.44
CA PHE A 177 -3.22 -1.91 -12.91
C PHE A 177 -3.18 -2.56 -11.53
N CYS A 178 -2.44 -3.66 -11.39
CA CYS A 178 -2.15 -4.30 -10.13
C CYS A 178 -0.70 -3.99 -9.75
N PHE A 179 -0.49 -3.30 -8.63
CA PHE A 179 0.84 -2.95 -8.16
C PHE A 179 1.22 -3.81 -6.96
N ARG A 180 2.26 -4.62 -7.08
CA ARG A 180 2.82 -5.44 -6.00
C ARG A 180 3.82 -4.61 -5.22
N PHE A 181 3.37 -4.06 -4.09
CA PHE A 181 4.15 -3.17 -3.25
C PHE A 181 5.10 -3.95 -2.34
N VAL A 182 6.34 -3.44 -2.19
CA VAL A 182 7.18 -3.69 -1.00
C VAL A 182 6.64 -2.91 0.20
N SER A 183 7.34 -2.92 1.33
CA SER A 183 6.99 -2.04 2.46
C SER A 183 7.20 -0.57 2.08
N TRP A 184 6.14 0.24 2.13
CA TRP A 184 6.25 1.67 1.90
C TRP A 184 6.49 2.41 3.21
N ILE A 185 7.24 3.50 3.14
CA ILE A 185 7.64 4.36 4.26
C ILE A 185 7.44 5.83 3.88
N GLY A 186 7.40 6.73 4.84
CA GLY A 186 7.22 8.17 4.59
C GLY A 186 6.24 8.82 5.55
N GLU A 187 5.77 10.01 5.21
CA GLU A 187 4.78 10.74 5.98
C GLU A 187 3.43 10.00 6.04
N ARG A 188 2.65 10.20 7.09
CA ARG A 188 1.37 9.51 7.36
C ARG A 188 1.51 7.99 7.53
N TYR A 189 2.71 7.49 7.76
CA TYR A 189 2.95 6.08 8.05
C TYR A 189 2.19 5.66 9.30
N SER A 190 1.39 4.60 9.20
CA SER A 190 0.41 4.25 10.24
C SER A 190 0.59 2.85 10.83
N HIS A 191 1.44 2.02 10.25
CA HIS A 191 1.69 0.64 10.68
C HIS A 191 2.99 0.12 10.08
N GLY A 192 3.51 -0.99 10.62
CA GLY A 192 4.73 -1.65 10.15
C GLY A 192 5.91 -1.47 11.10
N VAL A 193 7.10 -1.89 10.67
CA VAL A 193 8.26 -2.06 11.54
C VAL A 193 8.72 -0.77 12.23
N ILE A 194 8.77 0.36 11.52
CA ILE A 194 9.18 1.64 12.11
C ILE A 194 8.17 2.08 13.18
N PHE A 195 6.87 1.96 12.87
CA PHE A 195 5.80 2.29 13.82
C PHE A 195 5.88 1.43 15.08
N ASP A 196 6.11 0.12 14.93
CA ASP A 196 6.28 -0.82 16.04
C ASP A 196 7.50 -0.47 16.90
N PHE A 197 8.63 -0.16 16.26
CA PHE A 197 9.85 0.26 16.97
C PHE A 197 9.65 1.55 17.74
N MET A 198 9.03 2.56 17.17
CA MET A 198 8.76 3.81 17.84
C MET A 198 7.82 3.65 19.04
N LYS A 199 6.80 2.77 18.94
CA LYS A 199 5.94 2.43 20.10
C LYS A 199 6.76 1.77 21.20
N LYS A 200 7.54 0.75 20.87
CA LYS A 200 8.38 0.03 21.83
C LYS A 200 9.39 0.96 22.52
N LEU A 201 10.07 1.82 21.76
CA LEU A 201 11.06 2.77 22.29
C LEU A 201 10.41 3.88 23.12
N ARG A 202 9.19 4.29 22.82
CA ARG A 202 8.44 5.21 23.69
C ARG A 202 8.15 4.57 25.05
N ASP A 203 7.77 3.30 25.04
CA ASP A 203 7.38 2.56 26.26
C ASP A 203 8.62 2.05 27.02
N SER A 204 9.74 1.79 26.34
CA SER A 204 11.02 1.31 26.90
C SER A 204 12.22 1.92 26.13
N PRO A 205 12.71 3.11 26.50
CA PRO A 205 13.74 3.82 25.73
C PRO A 205 15.14 3.20 25.79
N HIS A 206 15.38 2.21 26.65
CA HIS A 206 16.68 1.55 26.79
C HIS A 206 16.73 0.12 26.23
N GLU A 207 15.59 -0.40 25.73
CA GLU A 207 15.55 -1.73 25.15
C GLU A 207 14.59 -1.76 23.96
N LEU A 208 15.06 -2.29 22.83
CA LEU A 208 14.22 -2.53 21.65
C LEU A 208 14.16 -4.03 21.36
N GLU A 209 12.95 -4.59 21.47
CA GLU A 209 12.69 -5.94 20.99
C GLU A 209 12.55 -5.93 19.47
N ILE A 210 13.37 -6.75 18.82
CA ILE A 210 13.36 -6.99 17.38
C ILE A 210 12.90 -8.42 17.15
N LEU A 211 11.82 -8.60 16.39
CA LEU A 211 11.31 -9.92 16.04
C LEU A 211 12.27 -10.63 15.07
N GLY A 212 12.50 -11.93 15.31
CA GLY A 212 13.47 -12.73 14.56
C GLY A 212 14.89 -12.55 15.09
N ASP A 213 15.88 -12.81 14.25
CA ASP A 213 17.32 -12.69 14.54
C ASP A 213 17.94 -11.38 14.03
N GLY A 214 17.14 -10.52 13.40
CA GLY A 214 17.57 -9.24 12.86
C GLY A 214 18.16 -9.31 11.44
N SER A 215 18.26 -10.50 10.85
CA SER A 215 18.82 -10.68 9.49
C SER A 215 17.80 -10.46 8.37
N GLN A 216 16.50 -10.37 8.70
CA GLN A 216 15.45 -10.17 7.70
C GLN A 216 15.75 -8.92 6.87
N THR A 217 15.81 -9.10 5.55
CA THR A 217 16.24 -8.06 4.60
C THR A 217 15.10 -7.74 3.64
N LYS A 218 14.66 -6.49 3.64
CA LYS A 218 13.52 -6.06 2.82
C LYS A 218 13.84 -4.79 2.04
N SER A 219 13.25 -4.67 0.88
CA SER A 219 13.18 -3.42 0.15
C SER A 219 12.11 -2.54 0.80
N TYR A 220 12.41 -1.24 0.91
CA TYR A 220 11.49 -0.21 1.37
C TYR A 220 11.40 0.88 0.32
N LEU A 221 10.20 1.41 0.09
CA LEU A 221 9.96 2.45 -0.90
C LEU A 221 9.35 3.69 -0.25
N ASP A 222 9.91 4.85 -0.51
CA ASP A 222 9.29 6.11 -0.09
C ASP A 222 7.94 6.29 -0.78
N VAL A 223 6.93 6.74 -0.04
CA VAL A 223 5.55 6.87 -0.51
C VAL A 223 5.44 7.83 -1.70
N GLU A 224 6.26 8.89 -1.76
CA GLU A 224 6.27 9.82 -2.88
C GLU A 224 6.76 9.14 -4.16
N ASP A 225 7.84 8.34 -4.07
CA ASP A 225 8.34 7.55 -5.19
C ASP A 225 7.31 6.51 -5.63
N GLY A 226 6.68 5.83 -4.67
CA GLY A 226 5.64 4.84 -4.96
C GLY A 226 4.45 5.44 -5.70
N VAL A 227 3.92 6.57 -5.23
CA VAL A 227 2.83 7.30 -5.90
C VAL A 227 3.27 7.76 -7.28
N ALA A 228 4.49 8.30 -7.43
CA ALA A 228 5.03 8.68 -8.74
C ALA A 228 5.09 7.47 -9.69
N GLY A 229 5.43 6.27 -9.20
CA GLY A 229 5.46 5.02 -9.97
C GLY A 229 4.08 4.60 -10.47
N ILE A 230 3.06 4.68 -9.61
CA ILE A 230 1.67 4.40 -10.00
C ILE A 230 1.26 5.28 -11.19
N PHE A 231 1.44 6.60 -11.08
CA PHE A 231 1.03 7.52 -12.14
C PHE A 231 1.89 7.37 -13.40
N ALA A 232 3.19 7.12 -13.28
CA ALA A 232 4.05 6.85 -14.44
C ALA A 232 3.58 5.63 -15.23
N ALA A 233 3.16 4.55 -14.54
CA ALA A 233 2.61 3.37 -15.20
C ALA A 233 1.29 3.65 -15.90
N ILE A 234 0.36 4.36 -15.25
CA ILE A 234 -0.95 4.70 -15.82
C ILE A 234 -0.79 5.55 -17.09
N GLU A 235 0.12 6.52 -17.06
CA GLU A 235 0.34 7.45 -18.16
C GLU A 235 1.10 6.81 -19.34
N ARG A 236 2.02 5.88 -19.08
CA ARG A 236 2.99 5.41 -20.08
C ARG A 236 2.73 4.00 -20.60
N SER A 237 2.09 3.13 -19.83
CA SER A 237 1.71 1.81 -20.35
C SER A 237 0.64 1.95 -21.43
N SER A 238 0.68 1.08 -22.43
CA SER A 238 -0.36 0.98 -23.48
C SER A 238 -1.24 -0.27 -23.27
N ALA A 239 -0.86 -1.17 -22.36
CA ALA A 239 -1.57 -2.41 -22.12
C ALA A 239 -2.91 -2.19 -21.38
N THR A 240 -3.88 -3.05 -21.64
CA THR A 240 -5.16 -3.08 -20.91
C THR A 240 -4.96 -3.66 -19.53
N THR A 241 -4.25 -4.79 -19.44
CA THR A 241 -3.91 -5.47 -18.19
C THR A 241 -2.45 -5.25 -17.83
N ASN A 242 -2.20 -4.79 -16.62
CA ASN A 242 -0.88 -4.41 -16.14
C ASN A 242 -0.64 -4.96 -14.74
N VAL A 243 0.51 -5.61 -14.55
CA VAL A 243 1.03 -6.00 -13.24
C VAL A 243 2.44 -5.46 -13.13
N PHE A 244 2.72 -4.72 -12.05
CA PHE A 244 4.05 -4.14 -11.82
C PHE A 244 4.49 -4.35 -10.38
N ASN A 245 5.72 -4.75 -10.22
CA ASN A 245 6.43 -4.63 -8.95
C ASN A 245 6.80 -3.17 -8.69
N LEU A 246 6.46 -2.65 -7.51
CA LEU A 246 6.90 -1.34 -7.04
C LEU A 246 7.75 -1.47 -5.79
N GLY A 247 9.05 -1.24 -5.94
CA GLY A 247 10.05 -1.36 -4.88
C GLY A 247 11.31 -0.55 -5.17
N HIS A 248 12.21 -0.52 -4.21
CA HIS A 248 13.54 0.04 -4.35
C HIS A 248 14.54 -1.07 -4.72
N ASP A 249 15.60 -0.74 -5.46
CA ASP A 249 16.64 -1.71 -5.83
C ASP A 249 17.49 -2.16 -4.64
N GLU A 250 17.66 -1.23 -3.68
CA GLU A 250 18.34 -1.51 -2.42
C GLU A 250 17.42 -2.27 -1.46
N CYS A 251 18.05 -2.93 -0.51
CA CYS A 251 17.40 -3.56 0.62
C CYS A 251 18.11 -3.13 1.91
N MET A 252 17.39 -3.18 3.01
CA MET A 252 17.90 -2.89 4.35
C MET A 252 17.50 -4.02 5.29
N ASN A 253 18.40 -4.48 6.14
CA ASN A 253 18.04 -5.44 7.17
C ASN A 253 17.38 -4.75 8.36
N VAL A 254 16.62 -5.52 9.14
CA VAL A 254 15.82 -4.96 10.23
C VAL A 254 16.68 -4.38 11.35
N LYS A 255 17.91 -4.88 11.54
CA LYS A 255 18.86 -4.36 12.55
C LYS A 255 19.41 -2.99 12.13
N GLU A 256 19.78 -2.81 10.85
CA GLU A 256 20.18 -1.52 10.30
C GLU A 256 19.06 -0.49 10.43
N LEU A 257 17.84 -0.89 10.07
CA LEU A 257 16.66 -0.04 10.21
C LEU A 257 16.43 0.37 11.67
N ALA A 258 16.57 -0.56 12.63
CA ALA A 258 16.46 -0.27 14.05
C ALA A 258 17.52 0.74 14.53
N ALA A 259 18.76 0.61 14.05
CA ALA A 259 19.83 1.54 14.38
C ALA A 259 19.52 2.98 13.90
N ILE A 260 19.02 3.13 12.66
CA ILE A 260 18.60 4.44 12.13
C ILE A 260 17.45 5.03 12.95
N VAL A 261 16.46 4.22 13.35
CA VAL A 261 15.35 4.69 14.20
C VAL A 261 15.85 5.20 15.55
N VAL A 262 16.74 4.45 16.20
CA VAL A 262 17.33 4.84 17.50
C VAL A 262 18.15 6.12 17.38
N GLU A 263 18.98 6.22 16.35
CA GLU A 263 19.80 7.41 16.07
C GLU A 263 18.93 8.65 15.81
N GLU A 264 17.90 8.54 14.96
CA GLU A 264 17.01 9.65 14.60
C GLU A 264 16.15 10.14 15.78
N LEU A 265 15.88 9.25 16.74
CA LEU A 265 15.23 9.60 18.02
C LEU A 265 16.21 10.23 19.04
N GLY A 266 17.52 10.24 18.76
CA GLY A 266 18.55 10.75 19.68
C GLY A 266 18.74 9.87 20.93
N LEU A 267 18.32 8.60 20.89
CA LEU A 267 18.46 7.67 22.01
C LEU A 267 19.87 7.10 22.07
N GLN A 268 20.39 6.87 23.30
CA GLN A 268 21.70 6.30 23.54
C GLN A 268 21.56 5.02 24.36
N ASP A 269 22.54 4.12 24.22
CA ASP A 269 22.66 2.87 25.00
C ASP A 269 21.42 1.96 24.91
N VAL A 270 20.74 1.95 23.75
CA VAL A 270 19.59 1.07 23.50
C VAL A 270 20.08 -0.35 23.23
N ARG A 271 19.68 -1.28 24.09
CA ARG A 271 19.97 -2.71 23.92
C ARG A 271 18.97 -3.32 22.93
N PHE A 272 19.46 -3.94 21.86
CA PHE A 272 18.63 -4.73 20.95
C PHE A 272 18.45 -6.15 21.50
N ARG A 273 17.19 -6.57 21.68
CA ARG A 273 16.81 -7.91 22.12
C ARG A 273 16.11 -8.62 20.95
N PHE A 274 16.76 -9.66 20.44
CA PHE A 274 16.24 -10.46 19.33
C PHE A 274 15.39 -11.64 19.88
N THR A 275 14.24 -11.91 19.25
CA THR A 275 13.39 -13.05 19.63
C THR A 275 13.89 -14.38 19.06
N GLY A 276 14.83 -14.33 18.11
CA GLY A 276 15.45 -15.48 17.46
C GLY A 276 14.67 -16.01 16.25
N GLY A 277 15.34 -16.84 15.47
CA GLY A 277 14.82 -17.41 14.24
C GLY A 277 14.91 -16.48 13.03
N PRO A 278 14.85 -17.03 11.79
CA PRO A 278 15.06 -16.27 10.55
C PRO A 278 13.85 -15.40 10.16
N ARG A 279 12.71 -15.54 10.84
CA ARG A 279 11.45 -14.82 10.54
C ARG A 279 11.01 -13.99 11.72
N GLY A 280 10.43 -12.84 11.45
CA GLY A 280 9.82 -11.99 12.47
C GLY A 280 8.53 -12.58 13.06
N TRP A 281 7.78 -13.34 12.27
CA TRP A 281 6.53 -13.99 12.65
C TRP A 281 6.21 -15.13 11.66
N LEU A 282 5.25 -15.99 12.00
CA LEU A 282 4.84 -17.12 11.15
C LEU A 282 4.17 -16.58 9.87
N GLY A 283 4.74 -16.95 8.69
CA GLY A 283 4.29 -16.45 7.39
C GLY A 283 5.03 -15.20 6.90
N ASP A 284 5.95 -14.64 7.70
CA ASP A 284 6.84 -13.57 7.25
C ASP A 284 7.81 -14.08 6.18
N SER A 285 8.10 -13.25 5.17
CA SER A 285 9.15 -13.50 4.20
C SER A 285 10.45 -12.85 4.69
N PRO A 286 11.50 -13.65 5.00
CA PRO A 286 12.76 -13.09 5.50
C PRO A 286 13.43 -12.14 4.51
N VAL A 287 13.25 -12.40 3.21
CA VAL A 287 13.80 -11.57 2.14
C VAL A 287 12.68 -11.09 1.23
N VAL A 288 12.62 -9.77 1.01
CA VAL A 288 11.73 -9.15 0.02
C VAL A 288 12.57 -8.24 -0.87
N ARG A 289 12.84 -8.70 -2.09
CA ARG A 289 13.54 -7.94 -3.13
C ARG A 289 12.87 -8.22 -4.47
N LEU A 290 12.18 -7.24 -5.01
CA LEU A 290 11.43 -7.35 -6.25
C LEU A 290 12.26 -6.92 -7.46
N ASP A 291 12.05 -7.57 -8.59
CA ASP A 291 12.54 -7.09 -9.87
C ASP A 291 11.64 -5.94 -10.35
N THR A 292 12.20 -4.77 -10.53
CA THR A 292 11.52 -3.55 -10.95
C THR A 292 11.78 -3.20 -12.42
N THR A 293 12.32 -4.14 -13.20
CA THR A 293 12.70 -3.90 -14.61
C THR A 293 11.51 -3.44 -15.44
N ALA A 294 10.32 -4.05 -15.27
CA ALA A 294 9.14 -3.72 -16.05
C ALA A 294 8.69 -2.25 -15.85
N ILE A 295 8.64 -1.76 -14.62
CA ILE A 295 8.27 -0.37 -14.35
C ILE A 295 9.37 0.62 -14.77
N LYS A 296 10.65 0.24 -14.68
CA LYS A 296 11.78 1.04 -15.16
C LYS A 296 11.78 1.23 -16.67
N GLN A 297 11.34 0.23 -17.43
CA GLN A 297 11.15 0.38 -18.88
C GLN A 297 10.12 1.44 -19.24
N LEU A 298 9.21 1.78 -18.33
CA LEU A 298 8.30 2.93 -18.44
C LEU A 298 8.95 4.25 -17.99
N GLY A 299 10.25 4.26 -17.67
CA GLY A 299 11.01 5.46 -17.30
C GLY A 299 10.77 5.95 -15.88
N TRP A 300 10.36 5.06 -14.97
CA TRP A 300 10.28 5.36 -13.54
C TRP A 300 11.43 4.69 -12.79
N MET A 301 11.97 5.39 -11.81
CA MET A 301 12.94 4.89 -10.81
C MET A 301 12.67 5.54 -9.46
N ALA A 302 12.88 4.81 -8.36
CA ALA A 302 12.91 5.38 -7.02
C ALA A 302 14.06 6.40 -6.92
N LYS A 303 13.81 7.53 -6.25
CA LYS A 303 14.75 8.65 -6.12
C LYS A 303 15.32 8.78 -4.71
N PHE A 304 14.50 8.43 -3.71
CA PHE A 304 14.91 8.59 -2.31
C PHE A 304 15.60 7.31 -1.82
N PRO A 305 16.86 7.42 -1.31
CA PRO A 305 17.50 6.31 -0.61
C PRO A 305 16.63 5.81 0.55
N ILE A 306 16.68 4.50 0.82
CA ILE A 306 15.86 3.87 1.89
C ILE A 306 16.09 4.57 3.23
N GLU A 307 17.37 4.87 3.58
CA GLU A 307 17.71 5.56 4.82
C GLU A 307 17.00 6.93 4.96
N THR A 308 16.97 7.71 3.87
CA THR A 308 16.27 9.00 3.85
C THR A 308 14.77 8.81 4.14
N GLY A 309 14.12 7.82 3.53
CA GLY A 309 12.72 7.50 3.76
C GLY A 309 12.46 7.06 5.21
N VAL A 310 13.35 6.24 5.79
CA VAL A 310 13.26 5.82 7.20
C VAL A 310 13.33 7.04 8.12
N ARG A 311 14.34 7.91 7.96
CA ARG A 311 14.51 9.12 8.77
C ARG A 311 13.30 10.07 8.64
N ARG A 312 12.79 10.29 7.45
CA ARG A 312 11.55 11.09 7.23
C ARG A 312 10.37 10.50 7.99
N THR A 313 10.21 9.18 7.94
CA THR A 313 9.13 8.47 8.65
C THR A 313 9.23 8.68 10.16
N VAL A 314 10.43 8.52 10.72
CA VAL A 314 10.67 8.69 12.17
C VAL A 314 10.36 10.13 12.59
N ARG A 315 10.85 11.14 11.85
CA ARG A 315 10.56 12.56 12.11
C ARG A 315 9.07 12.84 12.09
N TYR A 316 8.38 12.37 11.05
CA TYR A 316 6.93 12.56 10.94
C TYR A 316 6.19 11.96 12.14
N LEU A 317 6.51 10.72 12.53
CA LEU A 317 5.86 10.06 13.67
C LEU A 317 6.23 10.73 15.01
N ARG A 318 7.45 11.23 15.19
CA ARG A 318 7.87 11.99 16.35
C ARG A 318 7.07 13.29 16.49
N ASP A 319 6.97 14.03 15.38
CA ASP A 319 6.27 15.32 15.33
C ASP A 319 4.74 15.14 15.42
N ASN A 320 4.23 13.92 15.18
CA ASN A 320 2.82 13.53 15.29
C ASN A 320 2.63 12.38 16.29
N ALA A 321 3.21 12.47 17.49
CA ALA A 321 3.26 11.40 18.48
C ALA A 321 1.88 10.83 18.90
N SER A 322 0.80 11.62 18.77
CA SER A 322 -0.56 11.14 19.00
C SER A 322 -0.97 9.97 18.10
N LEU A 323 -0.33 9.81 16.94
CA LEU A 323 -0.54 8.68 16.03
C LEU A 323 -0.11 7.35 16.66
N LEU A 324 0.94 7.36 17.49
CA LEU A 324 1.47 6.17 18.15
C LEU A 324 0.57 5.67 19.30
N SER A 325 -0.34 6.49 19.80
CA SER A 325 -1.20 6.16 20.94
C SER A 325 -2.50 5.45 20.56
N ARG A 326 -2.83 5.42 19.26
CA ARG A 326 -4.12 4.92 18.76
C ARG A 326 -3.92 3.61 18.01
N ARG A 327 -3.95 2.52 18.76
CA ARG A 327 -4.36 1.17 18.30
C ARG A 327 -4.73 0.31 19.49
#